data_6c44121c046719c99f8669f538e62dda
#
_entry.id   6c44121c046719c99f8669f538e62dda
#
_cell.length_a   1.000
_cell.length_b   1.000
_cell.length_c   1.000
_cell.angle_alpha   90.00
_cell.angle_beta   90.00
_cell.angle_gamma   90.00
#
_symmetry.space_group_name_H-M   'P 1'
#
loop_
_entity.id
_entity.type
_entity.pdbx_description
1 polymer ?
#
loop_
_entity_poly.entity_id
_entity_poly.type
_entity_poly.pdbx_seq_one_letter_code
_entity_poly.pdbx_strand_id
1 'polypeptide(L)'
;MSTDRELRKGSAETLILALLEERDRHGYEIAKLIEQRSNGVLTFHAASLYPLLYRMEARKLIQGRWVEKAGQRRKRHYSITAIGKRVLAERRSGWNTFIDALVRVAGLNHA
;
A
#
# COMPACT_ATOMS: atom_id res chain seq x y z
N MET A 1 20.93 -6.35 3.24
CA MET A 1 20.66 -6.85 1.89
C MET A 1 19.61 -6.02 1.19
N SER A 2 19.94 -5.57 0.01
CA SER A 2 19.05 -4.74 -0.79
C SER A 2 17.74 -5.47 -1.14
N THR A 3 17.79 -6.79 -1.35
CA THR A 3 16.61 -7.59 -1.74
C THR A 3 15.48 -7.46 -0.72
N ASP A 4 15.79 -7.58 0.56
CA ASP A 4 14.77 -7.47 1.61
C ASP A 4 14.15 -6.06 1.61
N ARG A 5 15.00 -5.04 1.48
CA ARG A 5 14.53 -3.65 1.44
C ARG A 5 13.66 -3.40 0.22
N GLU A 6 14.06 -3.93 -0.94
CA GLU A 6 13.32 -3.75 -2.17
C GLU A 6 11.96 -4.44 -2.12
N LEU A 7 11.89 -5.64 -1.55
CA LEU A 7 10.63 -6.34 -1.36
C LEU A 7 9.69 -5.56 -0.46
N ARG A 8 10.20 -5.02 0.65
CA ARG A 8 9.39 -4.19 1.55
C ARG A 8 8.87 -2.95 0.85
N LYS A 9 9.73 -2.28 0.10
CA LYS A 9 9.35 -1.05 -0.61
C LYS A 9 8.25 -1.33 -1.62
N GLY A 10 8.45 -2.36 -2.45
CA GLY A 10 7.46 -2.71 -3.47
C GLY A 10 6.15 -3.19 -2.88
N SER A 11 6.21 -3.96 -1.80
CA SER A 11 5.00 -4.45 -1.16
C SER A 11 4.23 -3.33 -0.46
N ALA A 12 4.93 -2.36 0.13
CA ALA A 12 4.26 -1.22 0.77
C ALA A 12 3.41 -0.44 -0.21
N GLU A 13 3.98 -0.10 -1.38
CA GLU A 13 3.22 0.59 -2.42
C GLU A 13 2.03 -0.22 -2.90
N THR A 14 2.23 -1.51 -3.10
CA THR A 14 1.15 -2.41 -3.53
C THR A 14 0.02 -2.46 -2.51
N LEU A 15 0.35 -2.54 -1.23
CA LEU A 15 -0.65 -2.56 -0.17
C LEU A 15 -1.43 -1.26 -0.11
N ILE A 16 -0.76 -0.12 -0.23
CA ILE A 16 -1.42 1.18 -0.23
C ILE A 16 -2.38 1.28 -1.42
N LEU A 17 -1.91 0.92 -2.62
CA LEU A 17 -2.75 0.97 -3.81
C LEU A 17 -3.97 0.05 -3.68
N ALA A 18 -3.79 -1.15 -3.14
CA ALA A 18 -4.88 -2.10 -2.95
C ALA A 18 -5.95 -1.57 -2.01
N LEU A 19 -5.54 -0.92 -0.92
CA LEU A 19 -6.49 -0.33 0.03
C LEU A 19 -7.23 0.85 -0.58
N LEU A 20 -6.54 1.66 -1.39
CA LEU A 20 -7.17 2.81 -2.05
C LEU A 20 -8.05 2.40 -3.22
N GLU A 21 -7.83 1.21 -3.80
CA GLU A 21 -8.73 0.67 -4.81
C GLU A 21 -10.11 0.40 -4.21
N GLU A 22 -10.17 -0.01 -2.96
CA GLU A 22 -11.42 -0.28 -2.26
C GLU A 22 -12.22 1.01 -2.02
N ARG A 23 -11.54 2.05 -1.56
CA ARG A 23 -12.12 3.38 -1.35
C ARG A 23 -11.03 4.38 -0.94
N ASP A 24 -11.36 5.65 -0.97
CA ASP A 24 -10.48 6.70 -0.48
C ASP A 24 -10.25 6.56 1.03
N ARG A 25 -9.03 6.86 1.47
CA ARG A 25 -8.65 6.72 2.88
C ARG A 25 -7.63 7.79 3.27
N HIS A 26 -7.63 8.17 4.54
CA HIS A 26 -6.55 9.01 5.06
C HIS A 26 -5.36 8.14 5.53
N GLY A 27 -4.19 8.77 5.70
CA GLY A 27 -2.95 8.03 5.96
C GLY A 27 -2.99 7.14 7.20
N TYR A 28 -3.55 7.66 8.30
CA TYR A 28 -3.63 6.88 9.53
C TYR A 28 -4.46 5.60 9.33
N GLU A 29 -5.56 5.71 8.60
CA GLU A 29 -6.41 4.56 8.30
C GLU A 29 -5.66 3.51 7.48
N ILE A 30 -4.86 3.95 6.51
CA ILE A 30 -4.05 3.04 5.69
C ILE A 30 -3.12 2.22 6.58
N ALA A 31 -2.36 2.88 7.45
CA ALA A 31 -1.43 2.20 8.35
C ALA A 31 -2.14 1.21 9.27
N LYS A 32 -3.27 1.64 9.82
CA LYS A 32 -4.05 0.82 10.75
C LYS A 32 -4.58 -0.45 10.07
N LEU A 33 -5.09 -0.31 8.85
CA LEU A 33 -5.63 -1.44 8.12
C LEU A 33 -4.55 -2.43 7.69
N ILE A 34 -3.38 -1.96 7.31
CA ILE A 34 -2.27 -2.85 6.98
C ILE A 34 -1.92 -3.70 8.20
N GLU A 35 -1.80 -3.06 9.35
CA GLU A 35 -1.49 -3.79 10.57
C GLU A 35 -2.59 -4.78 10.94
N GLN A 36 -3.85 -4.35 10.92
CA GLN A 36 -4.97 -5.20 11.27
C GLN A 36 -5.12 -6.39 10.33
N ARG A 37 -5.10 -6.14 9.02
CA ARG A 37 -5.33 -7.21 8.03
C ARG A 37 -4.18 -8.19 7.94
N SER A 38 -2.98 -7.78 8.34
CA SER A 38 -1.81 -8.67 8.37
C SER A 38 -1.63 -9.34 9.73
N ASN A 39 -2.57 -9.18 10.63
CA ASN A 39 -2.49 -9.70 12.01
C ASN A 39 -1.21 -9.24 12.72
N GLY A 40 -0.81 -7.99 12.47
CA GLY A 40 0.35 -7.39 13.09
C GLY A 40 1.69 -7.75 12.46
N VAL A 41 1.68 -8.59 11.41
CA VAL A 41 2.94 -8.98 10.74
C VAL A 41 3.58 -7.79 10.03
N LEU A 42 2.75 -6.93 9.43
CA LEU A 42 3.21 -5.74 8.74
C LEU A 42 2.78 -4.50 9.51
N THR A 43 3.73 -3.63 9.79
CA THR A 43 3.46 -2.38 10.49
C THR A 43 4.16 -1.23 9.78
N PHE A 44 3.52 -0.07 9.76
CA PHE A 44 4.09 1.14 9.19
C PHE A 44 3.99 2.28 10.18
N HIS A 45 5.11 2.89 10.48
CA HIS A 45 5.15 4.08 11.31
C HIS A 45 4.89 5.31 10.44
N ALA A 46 4.32 6.35 11.03
CA ALA A 46 4.05 7.60 10.32
C ALA A 46 5.31 8.17 9.65
N ALA A 47 6.46 8.05 10.32
CA ALA A 47 7.73 8.54 9.78
C ALA A 47 8.12 7.87 8.46
N SER A 48 7.68 6.64 8.22
CA SER A 48 7.94 5.92 6.97
C SER A 48 6.80 6.05 5.98
N LEU A 49 5.57 6.06 6.47
CA LEU A 49 4.38 6.07 5.63
C LEU A 49 4.18 7.38 4.88
N TYR A 50 4.24 8.52 5.58
CA TYR A 50 3.93 9.79 4.93
C TYR A 50 4.91 10.18 3.83
N PRO A 51 6.23 10.00 4.00
CA PRO A 51 7.14 10.23 2.87
C PRO A 51 6.85 9.33 1.67
N LEU A 52 6.43 8.09 1.91
CA LEU A 52 6.06 7.18 0.84
C LEU A 52 4.81 7.66 0.10
N LEU A 53 3.79 8.11 0.83
CA LEU A 53 2.58 8.67 0.23
C LEU A 53 2.91 9.89 -0.62
N TYR A 54 3.80 10.78 -0.15
CA TYR A 54 4.23 11.94 -0.93
C TYR A 54 4.92 11.53 -2.23
N ARG A 55 5.80 10.53 -2.18
CA ARG A 55 6.48 10.05 -3.38
C ARG A 55 5.49 9.41 -4.36
N MET A 56 4.52 8.65 -3.86
CA MET A 56 3.50 8.04 -4.72
C MET A 56 2.62 9.12 -5.37
N GLU A 57 2.31 10.16 -4.62
CA GLU A 57 1.54 11.29 -5.16
C GLU A 57 2.34 12.03 -6.24
N ALA A 58 3.63 12.25 -6.02
CA ALA A 58 4.51 12.88 -6.99
C ALA A 58 4.60 12.07 -8.29
N ARG A 59 4.52 10.76 -8.19
CA ARG A 59 4.53 9.85 -9.34
C ARG A 59 3.15 9.66 -9.96
N LYS A 60 2.15 10.37 -9.47
CA LYS A 60 0.78 10.33 -9.99
C LYS A 60 0.07 8.99 -9.79
N LEU A 61 0.53 8.19 -8.85
CA LEU A 61 -0.12 6.91 -8.54
C LEU A 61 -1.36 7.12 -7.68
N ILE A 62 -1.31 8.12 -6.83
CA ILE A 62 -2.39 8.50 -5.92
C ILE A 62 -2.55 10.01 -5.95
N GLN A 63 -3.69 10.48 -5.48
CA GLN A 63 -3.99 11.90 -5.39
C GLN A 63 -4.49 12.21 -3.99
N GLY A 64 -3.88 13.22 -3.37
CA GLY A 64 -4.29 13.65 -2.03
C GLY A 64 -5.19 14.86 -2.08
N ARG A 65 -6.12 14.95 -1.13
CA ARG A 65 -6.94 16.13 -0.94
C ARG A 65 -7.20 16.33 0.55
N TRP A 66 -7.33 17.59 0.94
CA TRP A 66 -7.66 17.91 2.32
C TRP A 66 -9.17 17.81 2.52
N VAL A 67 -9.57 17.19 3.63
CA VAL A 67 -10.97 17.06 4.01
C VAL A 67 -11.15 17.64 5.41
N GLU A 68 -12.10 18.56 5.54
CA GLU A 68 -12.43 19.18 6.82
C GLU A 68 -13.83 18.72 7.24
N LYS A 69 -13.95 18.36 8.50
CA LYS A 69 -15.24 18.08 9.12
C LYS A 69 -15.40 18.96 10.35
N ALA A 70 -16.61 19.45 10.57
CA ALA A 70 -16.90 20.30 11.71
C ALA A 70 -16.43 19.66 13.00
N GLY A 71 -15.69 20.44 13.81
CA GLY A 71 -15.20 19.98 15.10
C GLY A 71 -14.05 18.98 15.04
N GLN A 72 -13.52 18.72 13.86
CA GLN A 72 -12.43 17.76 13.71
C GLN A 72 -11.23 18.39 13.02
N ARG A 73 -10.03 17.82 13.27
CA ARG A 73 -8.82 18.23 12.62
C ARG A 73 -8.89 17.89 11.13
N ARG A 74 -8.40 18.80 10.30
CA ARG A 74 -8.31 18.58 8.85
C ARG A 74 -7.41 17.39 8.56
N LYS A 75 -7.84 16.51 7.67
CA LYS A 75 -7.11 15.30 7.29
C LYS A 75 -6.91 15.24 5.79
N ARG A 76 -5.75 14.68 5.38
CA ARG A 76 -5.48 14.46 3.98
C ARG A 76 -5.97 13.08 3.58
N HIS A 77 -6.89 13.04 2.63
CA HIS A 77 -7.43 11.79 2.08
C HIS A 77 -6.78 11.52 0.74
N TYR A 78 -6.56 10.25 0.47
CA TYR A 78 -5.91 9.83 -0.77
C TYR A 78 -6.85 8.96 -1.57
N SER A 79 -6.75 9.08 -2.91
CA SER A 79 -7.49 8.25 -3.84
C SER A 79 -6.51 7.67 -4.86
N ILE A 80 -6.84 6.50 -5.41
CA ILE A 80 -6.03 5.90 -6.45
C ILE A 80 -6.35 6.55 -7.80
N THR A 81 -5.33 6.75 -8.63
CA THR A 81 -5.49 7.30 -9.97
C THR A 81 -5.62 6.17 -10.99
N ALA A 82 -5.93 6.51 -12.25
CA ALA A 82 -5.93 5.53 -13.34
C ALA A 82 -4.55 4.90 -13.51
N ILE A 83 -3.49 5.71 -13.38
CA ILE A 83 -2.11 5.21 -13.44
C ILE A 83 -1.86 4.24 -12.29
N GLY A 84 -2.30 4.59 -11.09
CA GLY A 84 -2.16 3.73 -9.90
C GLY A 84 -2.85 2.40 -10.09
N LYS A 85 -4.03 2.38 -10.69
CA LYS A 85 -4.76 1.12 -10.95
C LYS A 85 -3.98 0.20 -11.89
N ARG A 86 -3.36 0.76 -12.93
CA ARG A 86 -2.55 -0.02 -13.87
C ARG A 86 -1.31 -0.60 -13.17
N VAL A 87 -0.64 0.23 -12.38
CA VAL A 87 0.53 -0.21 -11.63
C VAL A 87 0.15 -1.32 -10.63
N LEU A 88 -0.99 -1.17 -9.96
CA LEU A 88 -1.47 -2.18 -9.03
C LEU A 88 -1.69 -3.52 -9.73
N ALA A 89 -2.33 -3.50 -10.90
CA ALA A 89 -2.58 -4.73 -11.67
C ALA A 89 -1.28 -5.43 -12.04
N GLU A 90 -0.28 -4.68 -12.49
CA GLU A 90 1.03 -5.21 -12.84
C GLU A 90 1.72 -5.83 -11.62
N ARG A 91 1.67 -5.14 -10.49
CA ARG A 91 2.32 -5.61 -9.27
C ARG A 91 1.64 -6.84 -8.70
N ARG A 92 0.31 -6.90 -8.73
CA ARG A 92 -0.42 -8.09 -8.31
C ARG A 92 -0.03 -9.30 -9.16
N SER A 93 0.05 -9.11 -10.47
CA SER A 93 0.46 -10.18 -11.38
C SER A 93 1.88 -10.66 -11.05
N GLY A 94 2.81 -9.74 -10.85
CA GLY A 94 4.19 -10.08 -10.49
C GLY A 94 4.27 -10.81 -9.15
N TRP A 95 3.55 -10.32 -8.15
CA TRP A 95 3.53 -10.97 -6.84
C TRP A 95 2.91 -12.36 -6.91
N ASN A 96 1.81 -12.51 -7.63
CA ASN A 96 1.16 -13.82 -7.77
C ASN A 96 2.10 -14.83 -8.44
N THR A 97 2.80 -14.42 -9.48
CA THR A 97 3.78 -15.27 -10.14
C THR A 97 4.90 -15.68 -9.18
N PHE A 98 5.40 -14.72 -8.40
CA PHE A 98 6.46 -14.97 -7.45
C PHE A 98 6.02 -15.90 -6.32
N ILE A 99 4.84 -15.66 -5.76
CA ILE A 99 4.28 -16.49 -4.68
C ILE A 99 4.05 -17.92 -5.19
N ASP A 100 3.48 -18.06 -6.38
CA ASP A 100 3.27 -19.38 -6.99
C ASP A 100 4.59 -20.14 -7.16
N ALA A 101 5.63 -19.44 -7.58
CA ALA A 101 6.96 -20.06 -7.72
C ALA A 101 7.50 -20.51 -6.35
N LEU A 102 7.36 -19.69 -5.33
CA LEU A 102 7.78 -20.05 -3.97
C LEU A 102 7.03 -21.28 -3.47
N VAL A 103 5.72 -21.32 -3.70
CA VAL A 103 4.90 -22.46 -3.28
C VAL A 103 5.37 -23.74 -3.95
N ARG A 104 5.65 -23.69 -5.26
CA ARG A 104 6.09 -24.87 -6.02
C ARG A 104 7.46 -25.37 -5.58
N VAL A 105 8.40 -24.45 -5.37
CA VAL A 105 9.79 -24.82 -5.05
C VAL A 105 9.94 -25.21 -3.58
N ALA A 106 9.36 -24.42 -2.68
CA ALA A 106 9.57 -24.60 -1.25
C ALA A 106 8.45 -25.40 -0.56
N GLY A 107 7.39 -25.73 -1.28
CA GLY A 107 6.28 -26.46 -0.69
C GLY A 107 5.49 -25.66 0.31
N LEU A 108 5.42 -24.34 0.14
CA LEU A 108 4.71 -23.47 1.05
C LEU A 108 3.20 -23.65 0.89
N ASN A 109 2.52 -23.53 2.01
CA ASN A 109 1.07 -23.58 2.03
C ASN A 109 0.54 -22.14 2.11
N HIS A 110 -0.25 -21.75 1.12
CA HIS A 110 -0.97 -20.49 1.25
C HIS A 110 -2.41 -20.71 0.79
N ALA A 111 -3.31 -20.47 1.70
CA ALA A 111 -4.73 -20.65 1.47
C ALA A 111 -5.40 -19.29 1.31
#